data_9c1fcf1329513b5562b7c04af6ea0e37
#
_entry.id   9c1fcf1329513b5562b7c04af6ea0e37
#
_cell.length_a   1.000
_cell.length_b   1.000
_cell.length_c   1.000
_cell.angle_alpha   90.00
_cell.angle_beta   90.00
_cell.angle_gamma   90.00
#
_symmetry.space_group_name_H-M   'P 1'
#
loop_
_entity.id
_entity.type
_entity.pdbx_description
1 polymer ?
#
loop_
_entity_poly.entity_id
_entity_poly.type
_entity_poly.pdbx_seq_one_letter_code
_entity_poly.pdbx_strand_id
1 'polypeptide(L)'
;MKHLPIIAACLSMATIHPAGAAQTLQLVEHPTGETPIDVAPKGDSIGDTVVLVNPVFDAADRNQVGTDQGYCVRTVVGKRYECFWTLILSGGQITTQGPVSDSGDSLLAVTGGTGIYVGAKGTLRIHARDAKQSSYDFTYELL
;
A
#
# COMPACT_ATOMS: atom_id res chain seq x y z
N MET A 1 -1.18 -63.11 28.28
CA MET A 1 -2.07 -62.08 27.77
C MET A 1 -1.22 -60.91 27.29
N LYS A 2 -1.14 -60.67 25.97
CA LYS A 2 -0.29 -59.61 25.39
C LYS A 2 -1.22 -58.41 25.11
N HIS A 3 -1.01 -57.29 25.81
CA HIS A 3 -1.72 -56.04 25.54
C HIS A 3 -1.09 -55.35 24.34
N LEU A 4 -1.86 -55.18 23.27
CA LEU A 4 -1.52 -54.34 22.09
C LEU A 4 -1.85 -52.88 22.39
N PRO A 5 -0.94 -51.94 22.19
CA PRO A 5 -1.27 -50.53 22.35
C PRO A 5 -2.08 -50.01 21.13
N ILE A 6 -3.20 -49.35 21.40
CA ILE A 6 -4.00 -48.65 20.42
C ILE A 6 -3.31 -47.29 20.15
N ILE A 7 -2.75 -47.13 18.97
CA ILE A 7 -2.22 -45.85 18.49
C ILE A 7 -3.40 -45.02 17.95
N ALA A 8 -3.81 -44.04 18.72
CA ALA A 8 -4.78 -43.04 18.24
C ALA A 8 -4.12 -42.08 17.23
N ALA A 9 -4.46 -42.21 15.97
CA ALA A 9 -4.05 -41.28 14.94
C ALA A 9 -4.87 -40.00 15.08
N CYS A 10 -4.25 -38.88 15.53
CA CYS A 10 -4.84 -37.56 15.45
C CYS A 10 -4.90 -37.11 14.00
N LEU A 11 -6.06 -37.15 13.39
CA LEU A 11 -6.33 -36.54 12.10
C LEU A 11 -6.47 -35.02 12.29
N SER A 12 -5.44 -34.26 12.00
CA SER A 12 -5.52 -32.78 11.96
C SER A 12 -6.30 -32.36 10.70
N MET A 13 -7.55 -31.96 10.90
CA MET A 13 -8.34 -31.31 9.83
C MET A 13 -7.75 -29.94 9.54
N ALA A 14 -7.08 -29.79 8.39
CA ALA A 14 -6.71 -28.49 7.85
C ALA A 14 -8.00 -27.77 7.45
N THR A 15 -8.36 -26.71 8.16
CA THR A 15 -9.48 -25.82 7.76
C THR A 15 -9.04 -25.03 6.56
N ILE A 16 -9.59 -25.33 5.38
CA ILE A 16 -9.45 -24.53 4.19
C ILE A 16 -10.29 -23.28 4.42
N HIS A 17 -9.65 -22.14 4.72
CA HIS A 17 -10.32 -20.85 4.69
C HIS A 17 -10.62 -20.51 3.22
N PRO A 18 -11.84 -20.12 2.87
CA PRO A 18 -12.13 -19.65 1.53
C PRO A 18 -11.24 -18.42 1.26
N ALA A 19 -10.57 -18.37 0.09
CA ALA A 19 -9.93 -17.16 -0.36
C ALA A 19 -10.99 -16.05 -0.38
N GLY A 20 -10.71 -14.94 0.31
CA GLY A 20 -11.61 -13.77 0.29
C GLY A 20 -11.89 -13.39 -1.16
N ALA A 21 -13.12 -12.94 -1.45
CA ALA A 21 -13.44 -12.41 -2.77
C ALA A 21 -12.51 -11.23 -3.07
N ALA A 22 -11.96 -11.16 -4.30
CA ALA A 22 -11.16 -10.03 -4.75
C ALA A 22 -11.96 -8.72 -4.55
N GLN A 23 -11.35 -7.72 -3.93
CA GLN A 23 -11.96 -6.43 -3.65
C GLN A 23 -11.18 -5.32 -4.33
N THR A 24 -11.85 -4.48 -5.11
CA THR A 24 -11.28 -3.25 -5.65
C THR A 24 -11.68 -2.07 -4.76
N LEU A 25 -10.68 -1.27 -4.32
CA LEU A 25 -10.88 -0.02 -3.60
C LEU A 25 -10.33 1.11 -4.45
N GLN A 26 -11.21 2.05 -4.87
CA GLN A 26 -10.84 3.22 -5.65
C GLN A 26 -10.88 4.47 -4.78
N LEU A 27 -9.80 5.22 -4.75
CA LEU A 27 -9.60 6.41 -3.93
C LEU A 27 -8.89 7.49 -4.74
N VAL A 28 -8.97 8.73 -4.26
CA VAL A 28 -8.22 9.86 -4.80
C VAL A 28 -7.34 10.46 -3.71
N GLU A 29 -6.05 10.58 -3.99
CA GLU A 29 -5.08 11.20 -3.09
C GLU A 29 -4.73 12.60 -3.57
N HIS A 30 -4.58 13.55 -2.63
CA HIS A 30 -4.12 14.91 -2.88
C HIS A 30 -2.79 15.15 -2.15
N PRO A 31 -1.66 15.34 -2.88
CA PRO A 31 -0.31 15.47 -2.29
C PRO A 31 -0.10 16.86 -1.69
N THR A 32 -0.80 17.17 -0.61
CA THR A 32 -0.76 18.48 0.06
C THR A 32 0.07 18.51 1.33
N GLY A 33 0.46 17.35 1.85
CA GLY A 33 1.21 17.18 3.10
C GLY A 33 2.59 16.56 2.89
N GLU A 34 3.32 16.98 1.86
CA GLU A 34 4.65 16.46 1.54
C GLU A 34 5.76 17.35 2.05
N THR A 35 6.80 16.73 2.63
CA THR A 35 8.01 17.40 3.11
C THR A 35 9.24 16.78 2.46
N PRO A 36 9.87 17.45 1.48
CA PRO A 36 11.11 16.98 0.88
C PRO A 36 12.29 17.19 1.83
N ILE A 37 13.19 16.22 1.87
CA ILE A 37 14.47 16.25 2.57
C ILE A 37 15.55 16.02 1.54
N ASP A 38 16.30 17.07 1.23
CA ASP A 38 17.38 17.09 0.24
C ASP A 38 18.70 16.73 0.96
N VAL A 39 19.29 15.59 0.61
CA VAL A 39 20.61 15.18 1.11
C VAL A 39 21.72 15.68 0.16
N ALA A 40 22.96 15.65 0.60
CA ALA A 40 24.08 16.09 -0.24
C ALA A 40 24.40 15.07 -1.36
N PRO A 41 24.73 15.52 -2.58
CA PRO A 41 24.80 16.91 -3.05
C PRO A 41 23.38 17.49 -3.28
N LYS A 42 23.23 18.82 -3.14
CA LYS A 42 21.95 19.50 -3.37
C LYS A 42 21.38 19.22 -4.75
N GLY A 43 20.04 19.12 -4.82
CA GLY A 43 19.27 18.81 -6.02
C GLY A 43 18.91 17.33 -6.05
N ASP A 44 18.40 16.84 -7.19
CA ASP A 44 17.92 15.46 -7.29
C ASP A 44 19.08 14.46 -7.13
N SER A 45 19.16 13.82 -5.97
CA SER A 45 20.22 12.88 -5.60
C SER A 45 19.71 11.62 -4.92
N ILE A 46 20.50 10.55 -5.01
CA ILE A 46 20.17 9.28 -4.33
C ILE A 46 20.12 9.51 -2.82
N GLY A 47 19.03 9.07 -2.19
CA GLY A 47 18.81 9.24 -0.76
C GLY A 47 17.90 10.42 -0.41
N ASP A 48 17.60 11.33 -1.36
CA ASP A 48 16.57 12.34 -1.13
C ASP A 48 15.28 11.66 -0.71
N THR A 49 14.64 12.23 0.29
CA THR A 49 13.47 11.62 0.91
C THR A 49 12.30 12.59 0.85
N VAL A 50 11.12 12.07 0.57
CA VAL A 50 9.85 12.78 0.75
C VAL A 50 9.11 12.08 1.88
N VAL A 51 8.83 12.82 2.95
CA VAL A 51 7.92 12.38 4.02
C VAL A 51 6.54 12.94 3.70
N LEU A 52 5.51 12.11 3.78
CA LEU A 52 4.17 12.49 3.36
C LEU A 52 3.11 12.13 4.42
N VAL A 53 2.11 13.00 4.53
CA VAL A 53 0.83 12.76 5.20
C VAL A 53 -0.24 13.45 4.34
N ASN A 54 -0.91 12.72 3.47
CA ASN A 54 -1.82 13.27 2.49
C ASN A 54 -3.28 12.87 2.76
N PRO A 55 -4.25 13.75 2.50
CA PRO A 55 -5.67 13.41 2.57
C PRO A 55 -6.06 12.50 1.40
N VAL A 56 -6.91 11.52 1.70
CA VAL A 56 -7.45 10.57 0.74
C VAL A 56 -8.97 10.67 0.70
N PHE A 57 -9.52 10.76 -0.51
CA PHE A 57 -10.93 10.98 -0.79
C PHE A 57 -11.59 9.75 -1.41
N ASP A 58 -12.91 9.74 -1.41
CA ASP A 58 -13.70 8.71 -2.11
C ASP A 58 -13.45 8.76 -3.63
N ALA A 59 -13.89 7.71 -4.36
CA ALA A 59 -13.69 7.61 -5.82
C ALA A 59 -14.31 8.80 -6.61
N ALA A 60 -15.28 9.50 -6.02
CA ALA A 60 -15.90 10.68 -6.61
C ALA A 60 -15.16 11.97 -6.27
N ASP A 61 -14.07 11.91 -5.49
CA ASP A 61 -13.26 13.04 -5.05
C ASP A 61 -14.07 14.12 -4.30
N ARG A 62 -15.01 13.68 -3.45
CA ARG A 62 -15.94 14.60 -2.75
C ARG A 62 -15.80 14.58 -1.24
N ASN A 63 -15.56 13.40 -0.66
CA ASN A 63 -15.49 13.24 0.77
C ASN A 63 -14.14 12.68 1.17
N GLN A 64 -13.45 13.32 2.10
CA GLN A 64 -12.26 12.74 2.69
C GLN A 64 -12.66 11.52 3.49
N VAL A 65 -12.07 10.36 3.16
CA VAL A 65 -12.35 9.07 3.77
C VAL A 65 -11.18 8.51 4.58
N GLY A 66 -10.01 9.13 4.45
CA GLY A 66 -8.81 8.70 5.15
C GLY A 66 -7.62 9.63 4.93
N THR A 67 -6.47 9.11 5.29
CA THR A 67 -5.15 9.71 5.02
C THR A 67 -4.19 8.60 4.64
N ASP A 68 -3.18 8.91 3.86
CA ASP A 68 -1.99 8.09 3.77
C ASP A 68 -0.79 8.79 4.40
N GLN A 69 0.13 8.00 4.93
CA GLN A 69 1.35 8.52 5.53
C GLN A 69 2.52 7.58 5.31
N GLY A 70 3.69 8.14 5.09
CA GLY A 70 4.87 7.35 4.84
C GLY A 70 6.04 8.16 4.34
N TYR A 71 6.86 7.52 3.55
CA TYR A 71 8.03 8.15 2.95
C TYR A 71 8.40 7.48 1.63
N CYS A 72 9.09 8.25 0.80
CA CYS A 72 9.72 7.80 -0.43
C CYS A 72 11.20 8.20 -0.42
N VAL A 73 12.08 7.31 -0.84
CA VAL A 73 13.52 7.56 -0.96
C VAL A 73 13.92 7.50 -2.42
N ARG A 74 14.64 8.52 -2.92
CA ARG A 74 15.15 8.56 -4.28
C ARG A 74 16.16 7.43 -4.50
N THR A 75 15.82 6.46 -5.33
CA THR A 75 16.69 5.32 -5.66
C THR A 75 17.31 5.44 -7.06
N VAL A 76 16.63 6.16 -7.98
CA VAL A 76 17.14 6.43 -9.33
C VAL A 76 16.83 7.88 -9.69
N VAL A 77 17.88 8.70 -9.76
CA VAL A 77 17.81 10.14 -10.08
C VAL A 77 17.05 10.38 -11.38
N GLY A 78 16.08 11.31 -11.36
CA GLY A 78 15.24 11.68 -12.48
C GLY A 78 14.33 10.59 -13.01
N LYS A 79 14.10 9.52 -12.23
CA LYS A 79 13.26 8.40 -12.69
C LYS A 79 12.29 7.86 -11.65
N ARG A 80 12.72 7.60 -10.41
CA ARG A 80 11.85 6.95 -9.44
C ARG A 80 12.39 7.00 -8.02
N TYR A 81 11.43 6.81 -7.11
CA TYR A 81 11.64 6.58 -5.69
C TYR A 81 11.28 5.14 -5.32
N GLU A 82 11.78 4.65 -4.22
CA GLU A 82 11.22 3.51 -3.49
C GLU A 82 10.38 4.06 -2.35
N CYS A 83 9.11 3.67 -2.30
CA CYS A 83 8.14 4.22 -1.36
C CYS A 83 7.59 3.17 -0.42
N PHE A 84 7.29 3.60 0.80
CA PHE A 84 6.53 2.85 1.79
C PHE A 84 5.52 3.77 2.45
N TRP A 85 4.24 3.39 2.47
CA TRP A 85 3.22 4.14 3.21
C TRP A 85 2.10 3.26 3.74
N THR A 86 1.31 3.87 4.62
CA THR A 86 0.12 3.29 5.23
C THR A 86 -1.09 4.14 4.88
N LEU A 87 -2.04 3.55 4.19
CA LEU A 87 -3.39 4.10 4.03
C LEU A 87 -4.18 3.83 5.30
N ILE A 88 -4.74 4.89 5.90
CA ILE A 88 -5.52 4.86 7.15
C ILE A 88 -6.95 5.19 6.83
N LEU A 89 -7.85 4.23 7.05
CA LEU A 89 -9.29 4.33 6.82
C LEU A 89 -10.05 4.03 8.12
N SER A 90 -11.34 4.36 8.19
CA SER A 90 -12.18 4.10 9.36
C SER A 90 -12.27 2.61 9.75
N GLY A 91 -12.11 1.69 8.79
CA GLY A 91 -12.18 0.24 8.99
C GLY A 91 -10.85 -0.42 9.34
N GLY A 92 -9.72 0.28 9.21
CA GLY A 92 -8.38 -0.26 9.42
C GLY A 92 -7.34 0.38 8.51
N GLN A 93 -6.21 -0.28 8.36
CA GLN A 93 -5.06 0.23 7.62
C GLN A 93 -4.63 -0.76 6.53
N ILE A 94 -4.05 -0.21 5.45
CA ILE A 94 -3.41 -1.01 4.38
C ILE A 94 -1.99 -0.48 4.21
N THR A 95 -1.00 -1.37 4.23
CA THR A 95 0.40 -1.02 3.98
C THR A 95 0.79 -1.38 2.56
N THR A 96 1.56 -0.50 1.91
CA THR A 96 2.08 -0.68 0.55
C THR A 96 3.55 -0.35 0.46
N GLN A 97 4.23 -1.01 -0.46
CA GLN A 97 5.63 -0.77 -0.76
C GLN A 97 5.92 -1.00 -2.24
N GLY A 98 6.81 -0.21 -2.80
CA GLY A 98 7.32 -0.42 -4.15
C GLY A 98 7.80 0.85 -4.83
N PRO A 99 8.25 0.72 -6.09
CA PRO A 99 8.77 1.84 -6.86
C PRO A 99 7.64 2.77 -7.33
N VAL A 100 7.86 4.08 -7.13
CA VAL A 100 7.03 5.15 -7.68
C VAL A 100 7.85 5.90 -8.73
N SER A 101 7.33 5.98 -9.94
CA SER A 101 7.97 6.62 -11.08
C SER A 101 7.69 8.12 -11.10
N ASP A 102 8.66 8.92 -11.53
CA ASP A 102 8.49 10.36 -11.71
C ASP A 102 7.47 10.70 -12.82
N SER A 103 7.18 9.74 -13.70
CA SER A 103 6.22 9.89 -14.78
C SER A 103 5.54 8.56 -15.11
N GLY A 104 4.28 8.64 -15.56
CA GLY A 104 3.47 7.46 -15.87
C GLY A 104 2.93 6.79 -14.61
N ASP A 105 2.31 5.63 -14.81
CA ASP A 105 1.71 4.85 -13.73
C ASP A 105 2.77 4.12 -12.91
N SER A 106 2.44 3.89 -11.65
CA SER A 106 3.23 3.06 -10.74
C SER A 106 2.40 1.90 -10.21
N LEU A 107 3.04 0.77 -9.96
CA LEU A 107 2.41 -0.41 -9.39
C LEU A 107 3.21 -0.88 -8.18
N LEU A 108 2.56 -0.87 -7.00
CA LEU A 108 3.15 -1.24 -5.73
C LEU A 108 2.49 -2.51 -5.19
N ALA A 109 3.22 -3.22 -4.33
CA ALA A 109 2.67 -4.36 -3.60
C ALA A 109 1.89 -3.90 -2.36
N VAL A 110 0.73 -4.49 -2.11
CA VAL A 110 0.07 -4.45 -0.79
C VAL A 110 0.78 -5.47 0.11
N THR A 111 1.40 -4.99 1.18
CA THR A 111 2.26 -5.77 2.07
C THR A 111 1.58 -6.23 3.35
N GLY A 112 0.38 -5.69 3.65
CA GLY A 112 -0.39 -6.07 4.82
C GLY A 112 -1.51 -5.10 5.14
N GLY A 113 -2.17 -5.32 6.27
CA GLY A 113 -3.23 -4.45 6.77
C GLY A 113 -3.65 -4.79 8.19
N THR A 114 -4.52 -3.95 8.75
CA THR A 114 -5.12 -4.10 10.09
C THR A 114 -6.63 -3.94 10.02
N GLY A 115 -7.35 -4.24 11.11
CA GLY A 115 -8.80 -4.10 11.15
C GLY A 115 -9.48 -5.04 10.14
N ILE A 116 -10.39 -4.51 9.32
CA ILE A 116 -11.06 -5.29 8.27
C ILE A 116 -10.11 -5.71 7.14
N TYR A 117 -8.89 -5.13 7.07
CA TYR A 117 -7.85 -5.42 6.08
C TYR A 117 -6.78 -6.38 6.60
N VAL A 118 -6.98 -7.06 7.73
CA VAL A 118 -6.02 -8.06 8.24
C VAL A 118 -5.77 -9.12 7.17
N GLY A 119 -4.48 -9.35 6.87
CA GLY A 119 -4.05 -10.30 5.84
C GLY A 119 -4.17 -9.77 4.40
N ALA A 120 -4.45 -8.47 4.21
CA ALA A 120 -4.50 -7.86 2.90
C ALA A 120 -3.21 -8.12 2.12
N LYS A 121 -3.38 -8.47 0.86
CA LYS A 121 -2.34 -8.65 -0.15
C LYS A 121 -2.91 -8.27 -1.51
N GLY A 122 -2.07 -7.95 -2.46
CA GLY A 122 -2.51 -7.52 -3.78
C GLY A 122 -1.64 -6.41 -4.32
N THR A 123 -2.23 -5.47 -5.05
CA THR A 123 -1.51 -4.36 -5.67
C THR A 123 -2.21 -3.03 -5.45
N LEU A 124 -1.41 -1.95 -5.47
CA LEU A 124 -1.87 -0.58 -5.62
C LEU A 124 -1.35 -0.04 -6.94
N ARG A 125 -2.25 0.38 -7.82
CA ARG A 125 -1.92 1.19 -9.00
C ARG A 125 -2.12 2.65 -8.67
N ILE A 126 -1.14 3.47 -9.04
CA ILE A 126 -1.14 4.93 -8.91
C ILE A 126 -1.18 5.51 -10.32
N HIS A 127 -2.12 6.41 -10.57
CA HIS A 127 -2.26 7.12 -11.82
C HIS A 127 -2.43 8.63 -11.57
N ALA A 128 -1.55 9.46 -12.12
CA ALA A 128 -1.68 10.91 -12.01
C ALA A 128 -2.86 11.39 -12.84
N ARG A 129 -3.79 12.14 -12.24
CA ARG A 129 -5.02 12.64 -12.90
C ARG A 129 -4.75 13.83 -13.83
N ASP A 130 -3.62 14.49 -13.62
CA ASP A 130 -3.20 15.62 -14.44
C ASP A 130 -1.68 15.73 -14.58
N ALA A 131 -1.22 16.51 -15.55
CA ALA A 131 0.21 16.70 -15.82
C ALA A 131 0.96 17.44 -14.70
N LYS A 132 0.27 18.08 -13.76
CA LYS A 132 0.87 18.76 -12.60
C LYS A 132 0.99 17.84 -11.41
N GLN A 133 0.43 16.61 -11.52
CA GLN A 133 0.40 15.64 -10.43
C GLN A 133 -0.26 16.21 -9.17
N SER A 134 -1.32 17.03 -9.35
CA SER A 134 -2.03 17.66 -8.25
C SER A 134 -3.01 16.74 -7.53
N SER A 135 -3.33 15.59 -8.13
CA SER A 135 -4.07 14.49 -7.53
C SER A 135 -3.79 13.17 -8.26
N TYR A 136 -4.00 12.07 -7.56
CA TYR A 136 -3.76 10.73 -8.06
C TYR A 136 -4.96 9.81 -7.83
N ASP A 137 -5.27 8.99 -8.84
CA ASP A 137 -6.16 7.84 -8.66
C ASP A 137 -5.36 6.68 -8.03
N PHE A 138 -5.81 6.23 -6.87
CA PHE A 138 -5.30 5.04 -6.19
C PHE A 138 -6.28 3.90 -6.37
N THR A 139 -5.86 2.85 -7.09
CA THR A 139 -6.66 1.64 -7.28
C THR A 139 -5.99 0.47 -6.57
N TYR A 140 -6.58 0.04 -5.46
CA TYR A 140 -6.17 -1.15 -4.73
C TYR A 140 -6.93 -2.36 -5.26
N GLU A 141 -6.22 -3.38 -5.71
CA GLU A 141 -6.74 -4.71 -6.03
C GLU A 141 -6.33 -5.67 -4.93
N LEU A 142 -7.26 -5.95 -4.00
CA LEU A 142 -7.03 -6.82 -2.84
C LEU A 142 -7.48 -8.25 -3.15
N LEU A 143 -6.69 -9.26 -2.70
CA LEU A 143 -6.89 -10.69 -2.92
C LEU A 143 -7.30 -11.41 -1.64
#